data_93e5b41b10200a493ff7ecff9ee24f1a
#
_entry.id   93e5b41b10200a493ff7ecff9ee24f1a
#
_cell.length_a   1.000
_cell.length_b   1.000
_cell.length_c   1.000
_cell.angle_alpha   90.00
_cell.angle_beta   90.00
_cell.angle_gamma   90.00
#
_symmetry.space_group_name_H-M   'P 1'
#
loop_
_entity.id
_entity.type
_entity.pdbx_description
1 polymer ?
#
loop_
_entity_poly.entity_id
_entity_poly.type
_entity_poly.pdbx_seq_one_letter_code
_entity_poly.pdbx_strand_id
1 'polypeptide(L)'
;PDSKNQIHRYIRLNSLEQPLRDKVDSGELAFTPAVELSYLKPEEQQWLQNALEVTQQTPSLSQAQRIKKESKEGTLSEQGMMEIMSEEKKPLHNSVTLSHDTLKKYFPKSYTAKQMEKVIIKLLDNWLRSRQRAQER
;
A
#
# COMPACT_ATOMS: atom_id res chain seq x y z
N PRO A 1 5.62 -25.05 12.81
CA PRO A 1 4.24 -25.35 12.42
C PRO A 1 3.38 -24.11 12.33
N ASP A 2 2.56 -24.06 11.30
CA ASP A 2 1.67 -22.93 11.10
C ASP A 2 0.56 -22.92 12.14
N SER A 3 0.18 -21.73 12.59
CA SER A 3 -0.93 -21.57 13.52
C SER A 3 -2.24 -22.01 12.85
N LYS A 4 -3.27 -22.31 13.66
CA LYS A 4 -4.60 -22.64 13.14
C LYS A 4 -5.11 -21.51 12.21
N ASN A 5 -4.87 -20.25 12.58
CA ASN A 5 -5.29 -19.12 11.78
C ASN A 5 -4.61 -19.13 10.41
N GLN A 6 -3.33 -19.47 10.37
CA GLN A 6 -2.58 -19.53 9.12
C GLN A 6 -3.12 -20.65 8.21
N ILE A 7 -3.42 -21.81 8.77
CA ILE A 7 -4.01 -22.93 8.03
C ILE A 7 -5.37 -22.53 7.44
N HIS A 8 -6.22 -21.89 8.22
CA HIS A 8 -7.52 -21.40 7.75
C HIS A 8 -7.37 -20.41 6.61
N ARG A 9 -6.37 -19.54 6.66
CA ARG A 9 -6.10 -18.59 5.59
C ARG A 9 -5.69 -19.29 4.30
N TYR A 10 -4.84 -20.33 4.37
CA TYR A 10 -4.47 -21.13 3.20
C TYR A 10 -5.68 -21.86 2.61
N ILE A 11 -6.52 -22.46 3.47
CA ILE A 11 -7.73 -23.13 3.02
C ILE A 11 -8.66 -22.15 2.34
N ARG A 12 -8.76 -20.93 2.86
CA ARG A 12 -9.63 -19.91 2.32
C ARG A 12 -9.28 -19.54 0.87
N LEU A 13 -8.02 -19.64 0.48
CA LEU A 13 -7.58 -19.37 -0.88
C LEU A 13 -8.24 -20.29 -1.91
N ASN A 14 -8.71 -21.48 -1.51
CA ASN A 14 -9.42 -22.38 -2.38
C ASN A 14 -10.77 -21.81 -2.86
N SER A 15 -11.28 -20.79 -2.19
CA SER A 15 -12.51 -20.11 -2.60
C SER A 15 -12.28 -19.10 -3.73
N LEU A 16 -11.03 -18.81 -4.07
CA LEU A 16 -10.70 -17.98 -5.24
C LEU A 16 -10.85 -18.80 -6.52
N GLU A 17 -11.29 -18.15 -7.57
CA GLU A 17 -11.30 -18.75 -8.89
C GLU A 17 -9.88 -18.99 -9.40
N GLN A 18 -9.73 -19.95 -10.29
CA GLN A 18 -8.40 -20.39 -10.74
C GLN A 18 -7.49 -19.26 -11.23
N PRO A 19 -7.95 -18.30 -12.07
CA PRO A 19 -7.06 -17.23 -12.51
C PRO A 19 -6.50 -16.38 -11.36
N LEU A 20 -7.30 -16.17 -10.31
CA LEU A 20 -6.85 -15.42 -9.14
C LEU A 20 -5.86 -16.24 -8.30
N ARG A 21 -6.12 -17.55 -8.15
CA ARG A 21 -5.17 -18.45 -7.46
C ARG A 21 -3.83 -18.50 -8.18
N ASP A 22 -3.86 -18.53 -9.51
CA ASP A 22 -2.64 -18.52 -10.31
C ASP A 22 -1.81 -17.27 -10.05
N LYS A 23 -2.46 -16.12 -9.87
CA LYS A 23 -1.77 -14.87 -9.54
C LYS A 23 -1.13 -14.89 -8.14
N VAL A 24 -1.78 -15.58 -7.19
CA VAL A 24 -1.19 -15.79 -5.86
C VAL A 24 0.04 -16.68 -5.97
N ASP A 25 -0.08 -17.77 -6.71
CA ASP A 25 1.01 -18.74 -6.90
C ASP A 25 2.22 -18.11 -7.59
N SER A 26 2.00 -17.22 -8.54
CA SER A 26 3.07 -16.51 -9.25
C SER A 26 3.69 -15.37 -8.45
N GLY A 27 3.08 -14.99 -7.33
CA GLY A 27 3.53 -13.88 -6.51
C GLY A 27 3.02 -12.51 -6.95
N GLU A 28 2.23 -12.44 -8.02
CA GLU A 28 1.65 -11.17 -8.48
C GLU A 28 0.63 -10.60 -7.49
N LEU A 29 -0.18 -11.49 -6.89
CA LEU A 29 -1.16 -11.11 -5.88
C LEU A 29 -0.65 -11.60 -4.52
N ALA A 30 -0.46 -10.66 -3.59
CA ALA A 30 0.06 -10.98 -2.27
C ALA A 30 -0.93 -11.84 -1.47
N PHE A 31 -0.40 -12.66 -0.57
CA PHE A 31 -1.18 -13.63 0.21
C PHE A 31 -2.29 -12.96 1.05
N THR A 32 -1.94 -11.93 1.82
CA THR A 32 -2.90 -11.30 2.73
C THR A 32 -4.07 -10.61 2.00
N PRO A 33 -3.83 -9.78 0.96
CA PRO A 33 -4.94 -9.28 0.15
C PRO A 33 -5.76 -10.40 -0.50
N ALA A 34 -5.12 -11.48 -0.95
CA ALA A 34 -5.82 -12.60 -1.58
C ALA A 34 -6.81 -13.27 -0.62
N VAL A 35 -6.43 -13.43 0.65
CA VAL A 35 -7.32 -14.00 1.67
C VAL A 35 -8.57 -13.12 1.83
N GLU A 36 -8.39 -11.80 1.89
CA GLU A 36 -9.53 -10.88 1.98
C GLU A 36 -10.45 -10.99 0.77
N LEU A 37 -9.89 -11.12 -0.42
CA LEU A 37 -10.64 -11.22 -1.66
C LEU A 37 -11.31 -12.58 -1.84
N SER A 38 -10.88 -13.61 -1.12
CA SER A 38 -11.49 -14.93 -1.18
C SER A 38 -12.93 -14.97 -0.64
N TYR A 39 -13.35 -13.92 0.07
CA TYR A 39 -14.71 -13.79 0.58
C TYR A 39 -15.69 -13.23 -0.45
N LEU A 40 -15.19 -12.81 -1.61
CA LEU A 40 -16.05 -12.29 -2.68
C LEU A 40 -16.87 -13.40 -3.33
N LYS A 41 -18.06 -13.04 -3.80
CA LYS A 41 -18.91 -13.94 -4.59
C LYS A 41 -18.23 -14.23 -5.94
N PRO A 42 -18.54 -15.35 -6.60
CA PRO A 42 -17.96 -15.68 -7.91
C PRO A 42 -18.08 -14.55 -8.95
N GLU A 43 -19.24 -13.90 -8.99
CA GLU A 43 -19.49 -12.77 -9.89
C GLU A 43 -18.55 -11.60 -9.58
N GLU A 44 -18.38 -11.30 -8.29
CA GLU A 44 -17.50 -10.23 -7.85
C GLU A 44 -16.03 -10.55 -8.14
N GLN A 45 -15.65 -11.81 -8.04
CA GLN A 45 -14.30 -12.25 -8.42
C GLN A 45 -14.07 -12.05 -9.91
N GLN A 46 -15.09 -12.22 -10.72
CA GLN A 46 -15.01 -11.96 -12.16
C GLN A 46 -14.76 -10.48 -12.42
N TRP A 47 -15.45 -9.60 -11.71
CA TRP A 47 -15.23 -8.16 -11.81
C TRP A 47 -13.80 -7.80 -11.42
N LEU A 48 -13.29 -8.44 -10.39
CA LEU A 48 -11.91 -8.22 -9.94
C LEU A 48 -10.91 -8.64 -11.03
N GLN A 49 -11.11 -9.80 -11.66
CA GLN A 49 -10.24 -10.26 -12.73
C GLN A 49 -10.19 -9.24 -13.89
N ASN A 50 -11.35 -8.72 -14.28
CA ASN A 50 -11.45 -7.70 -15.33
C ASN A 50 -10.70 -6.43 -14.92
N ALA A 51 -10.84 -6.00 -13.67
CA ALA A 51 -10.17 -4.82 -13.17
C ALA A 51 -8.65 -4.99 -13.15
N LEU A 52 -8.16 -6.17 -12.78
CA LEU A 52 -6.72 -6.48 -12.79
C LEU A 52 -6.16 -6.40 -14.22
N GLU A 53 -6.90 -6.89 -15.21
CA GLU A 53 -6.47 -6.82 -16.60
C GLU A 53 -6.43 -5.39 -17.11
N VAL A 54 -7.46 -4.61 -16.81
CA VAL A 54 -7.57 -3.23 -17.31
C VAL A 54 -6.54 -2.31 -16.65
N THR A 55 -6.38 -2.41 -15.34
CA THR A 55 -5.49 -1.52 -14.59
C THR A 55 -4.04 -1.98 -14.56
N GLN A 56 -3.79 -3.25 -14.86
CA GLN A 56 -2.46 -3.88 -14.75
C GLN A 56 -1.86 -3.71 -13.36
N GLN A 57 -2.71 -3.61 -12.34
CA GLN A 57 -2.31 -3.45 -10.95
C GLN A 57 -2.99 -4.49 -10.07
N THR A 58 -2.37 -4.83 -8.96
CA THR A 58 -2.96 -5.70 -7.96
C THR A 58 -3.39 -4.86 -6.74
N PRO A 59 -4.47 -5.26 -6.05
CA PRO A 59 -4.95 -4.49 -4.90
C PRO A 59 -3.99 -4.58 -3.72
N SER A 60 -3.86 -3.46 -3.01
CA SER A 60 -3.20 -3.43 -1.71
C SER A 60 -4.12 -4.07 -0.67
N LEU A 61 -3.58 -4.34 0.53
CA LEU A 61 -4.39 -4.86 1.62
C LEU A 61 -5.56 -3.92 1.95
N SER A 62 -5.31 -2.61 1.98
CA SER A 62 -6.34 -1.60 2.23
C SER A 62 -7.45 -1.67 1.18
N GLN A 63 -7.10 -1.75 -0.09
CA GLN A 63 -8.06 -1.87 -1.19
C GLN A 63 -8.85 -3.17 -1.08
N ALA A 64 -8.17 -4.28 -0.78
CA ALA A 64 -8.82 -5.58 -0.64
C ALA A 64 -9.83 -5.58 0.52
N GLN A 65 -9.50 -4.95 1.63
CA GLN A 65 -10.40 -4.83 2.77
C GLN A 65 -11.63 -3.99 2.44
N ARG A 66 -11.45 -2.90 1.69
CA ARG A 66 -12.56 -2.06 1.22
C ARG A 66 -13.49 -2.84 0.29
N ILE A 67 -12.93 -3.59 -0.64
CA ILE A 67 -13.68 -4.42 -1.57
C ILE A 67 -14.49 -5.46 -0.81
N LYS A 68 -13.86 -6.15 0.13
CA LYS A 68 -14.54 -7.14 0.98
C LYS A 68 -15.68 -6.50 1.78
N LYS A 69 -15.44 -5.33 2.37
CA LYS A 69 -16.44 -4.61 3.15
C LYS A 69 -17.66 -4.26 2.29
N GLU A 70 -17.43 -3.70 1.11
CA GLU A 70 -18.51 -3.34 0.20
C GLU A 70 -19.28 -4.57 -0.28
N SER A 71 -18.59 -5.69 -0.49
CA SER A 71 -19.24 -6.96 -0.83
C SER A 71 -20.17 -7.42 0.29
N LYS A 72 -19.71 -7.34 1.54
CA LYS A 72 -20.52 -7.70 2.70
C LYS A 72 -21.75 -6.83 2.85
N GLU A 73 -21.61 -5.55 2.59
CA GLU A 73 -22.70 -4.57 2.69
C GLU A 73 -23.65 -4.61 1.50
N GLY A 74 -23.28 -5.34 0.46
CA GLY A 74 -24.08 -5.45 -0.77
C GLY A 74 -24.00 -4.20 -1.65
N THR A 75 -23.03 -3.35 -1.43
CA THR A 75 -22.86 -2.10 -2.18
C THR A 75 -21.83 -2.20 -3.30
N LEU A 76 -21.11 -3.31 -3.38
CA LEU A 76 -20.06 -3.50 -4.39
C LEU A 76 -20.68 -3.66 -5.78
N SER A 77 -20.15 -2.92 -6.75
CA SER A 77 -20.54 -3.00 -8.15
C SER A 77 -19.29 -3.19 -9.01
N GLU A 78 -19.49 -3.57 -10.27
CA GLU A 78 -18.39 -3.68 -11.22
C GLU A 78 -17.67 -2.33 -11.38
N GLN A 79 -18.42 -1.25 -11.49
CA GLN A 79 -17.85 0.10 -11.57
C GLN A 79 -17.11 0.47 -10.30
N GLY A 80 -17.68 0.16 -9.12
CA GLY A 80 -17.03 0.41 -7.83
C GLY A 80 -15.72 -0.34 -7.70
N MET A 81 -15.68 -1.58 -8.15
CA MET A 81 -14.45 -2.39 -8.19
C MET A 81 -13.38 -1.70 -9.04
N MET A 82 -13.76 -1.24 -10.22
CA MET A 82 -12.85 -0.55 -11.14
C MET A 82 -12.35 0.75 -10.54
N GLU A 83 -13.20 1.51 -9.87
CA GLU A 83 -12.82 2.76 -9.23
C GLU A 83 -11.78 2.54 -8.12
N ILE A 84 -11.99 1.54 -7.27
CA ILE A 84 -11.06 1.20 -6.19
C ILE A 84 -9.71 0.78 -6.78
N MET A 85 -9.74 -0.07 -7.81
CA MET A 85 -8.52 -0.56 -8.45
C MET A 85 -7.77 0.52 -9.22
N SER A 86 -8.47 1.56 -9.67
CA SER A 86 -7.87 2.66 -10.43
C SER A 86 -7.31 3.78 -9.55
N GLU A 87 -7.51 3.70 -8.24
CA GLU A 87 -6.99 4.71 -7.33
C GLU A 87 -5.46 4.76 -7.42
N GLU A 88 -4.92 5.97 -7.45
CA GLU A 88 -3.47 6.15 -7.37
C GLU A 88 -2.98 5.69 -6.00
N LYS A 89 -2.05 4.76 -6.00
CA LYS A 89 -1.41 4.35 -4.77
C LYS A 89 -0.49 5.48 -4.32
N LYS A 90 -0.61 5.87 -3.04
CA LYS A 90 0.29 6.87 -2.48
C LYS A 90 1.74 6.39 -2.67
N PRO A 91 2.62 7.23 -3.20
CA PRO A 91 4.03 6.83 -3.31
C PRO A 91 4.55 6.44 -1.95
N LEU A 92 5.19 5.28 -1.87
CA LEU A 92 5.69 4.71 -0.62
C LEU A 92 6.84 5.53 0.00
N HIS A 93 7.37 6.53 -0.73
CA HIS A 93 8.60 7.20 -0.34
C HIS A 93 8.57 8.72 -0.45
N ASN A 94 7.41 9.35 -0.13
CA ASN A 94 7.33 10.81 -0.07
C ASN A 94 7.72 11.37 1.30
N SER A 95 8.12 10.52 2.22
CA SER A 95 8.56 10.99 3.53
C SER A 95 9.95 10.43 3.85
N VAL A 96 10.76 11.26 4.48
CA VAL A 96 12.04 10.85 5.03
C VAL A 96 11.90 10.91 6.54
N THR A 97 12.23 9.80 7.20
CA THR A 97 12.16 9.73 8.65
C THR A 97 13.57 9.63 9.23
N LEU A 98 13.87 10.51 10.17
CA LEU A 98 15.13 10.47 10.91
C LEU A 98 14.88 9.85 12.28
N SER A 99 15.69 8.88 12.64
CA SER A 99 15.55 8.22 13.93
C SER A 99 15.92 9.18 15.08
N HIS A 100 15.36 8.94 16.25
CA HIS A 100 15.66 9.71 17.44
C HIS A 100 17.17 9.68 17.78
N ASP A 101 17.79 8.52 17.61
CA ASP A 101 19.23 8.36 17.87
C ASP A 101 20.08 9.19 16.91
N THR A 102 19.67 9.31 15.66
CA THR A 102 20.34 10.17 14.67
C THR A 102 20.21 11.64 15.07
N LEU A 103 19.01 12.05 15.47
CA LEU A 103 18.74 13.43 15.87
C LEU A 103 19.49 13.83 17.13
N LYS A 104 19.67 12.93 18.08
CA LYS A 104 20.44 13.16 19.31
C LYS A 104 21.88 13.58 19.06
N LYS A 105 22.46 13.15 17.97
CA LYS A 105 23.84 13.52 17.60
C LYS A 105 23.97 15.00 17.29
N TYR A 106 22.92 15.63 16.81
CA TYR A 106 22.96 16.98 16.29
C TYR A 106 22.24 18.01 17.15
N PHE A 107 21.28 17.59 17.94
CA PHE A 107 20.43 18.48 18.72
C PHE A 107 20.47 18.17 20.21
N PRO A 108 20.51 19.22 21.08
CA PRO A 108 20.41 19.03 22.51
C PRO A 108 18.99 18.54 22.89
N LYS A 109 18.89 17.93 24.06
CA LYS A 109 17.62 17.39 24.58
C LYS A 109 16.51 18.44 24.73
N SER A 110 16.89 19.71 24.87
CA SER A 110 15.95 20.81 25.06
C SER A 110 15.21 21.19 23.79
N TYR A 111 15.65 20.74 22.61
CA TYR A 111 15.01 21.08 21.35
C TYR A 111 13.72 20.30 21.15
N THR A 112 12.66 21.01 20.78
CA THR A 112 11.39 20.39 20.38
C THR A 112 11.46 19.92 18.94
N ALA A 113 10.52 19.06 18.54
CA ALA A 113 10.44 18.60 17.14
C ALA A 113 10.32 19.77 16.16
N LYS A 114 9.54 20.79 16.51
CA LYS A 114 9.38 22.00 15.68
C LYS A 114 10.67 22.78 15.53
N GLN A 115 11.46 22.89 16.60
CA GLN A 115 12.75 23.57 16.54
C GLN A 115 13.74 22.82 15.66
N MET A 116 13.77 21.49 15.77
CA MET A 116 14.61 20.64 14.92
C MET A 116 14.21 20.78 13.45
N GLU A 117 12.93 20.78 13.16
CA GLU A 117 12.41 20.93 11.81
C GLU A 117 12.84 22.26 11.19
N LYS A 118 12.74 23.36 11.93
CA LYS A 118 13.16 24.67 11.46
C LYS A 118 14.64 24.70 11.09
N VAL A 119 15.50 24.11 11.91
CA VAL A 119 16.93 24.04 11.63
C VAL A 119 17.21 23.21 10.38
N ILE A 120 16.55 22.07 10.27
CA ILE A 120 16.72 21.16 9.12
C ILE A 120 16.29 21.86 7.82
N ILE A 121 15.16 22.54 7.82
CA ILE A 121 14.68 23.28 6.64
C ILE A 121 15.66 24.38 6.24
N LYS A 122 16.18 25.11 7.20
CA LYS A 122 17.17 26.16 6.95
C LYS A 122 18.43 25.59 6.30
N LEU A 123 18.91 24.46 6.80
CA LEU A 123 20.07 23.78 6.23
C LEU A 123 19.80 23.27 4.81
N LEU A 124 18.60 22.75 4.56
CA LEU A 124 18.20 22.30 3.24
C LEU A 124 18.09 23.47 2.25
N ASP A 125 17.58 24.61 2.70
CA ASP A 125 17.52 25.81 1.87
C ASP A 125 18.93 26.27 1.45
N ASN A 126 19.86 26.25 2.39
CA ASN A 126 21.26 26.59 2.11
C ASN A 126 21.90 25.63 1.12
N TRP A 127 21.62 24.33 1.30
CA TRP A 127 22.11 23.28 0.41
C TRP A 127 21.56 23.46 -1.02
N LEU A 128 20.27 23.77 -1.12
CA LEU A 128 19.61 23.98 -2.41
C LEU A 128 20.20 25.19 -3.14
N ARG A 129 20.43 26.29 -2.43
CA ARG A 129 21.07 27.50 -2.99
C ARG A 129 22.48 27.19 -3.50
N SER A 130 23.26 26.45 -2.74
CA SER A 130 24.61 26.05 -3.14
C SER A 130 24.58 25.21 -4.41
N ARG A 131 23.60 24.31 -4.52
CA ARG A 131 23.44 23.45 -5.68
C ARG A 131 23.03 24.25 -6.93
N GLN A 132 22.13 25.22 -6.77
CA GLN A 132 21.70 26.10 -7.87
C GLN A 132 22.87 26.93 -8.40
N ARG A 133 23.72 27.47 -7.51
CA ARG A 133 24.91 28.21 -7.90
C ARG A 133 25.90 27.32 -8.69
N ALA A 134 26.03 26.08 -8.31
CA ALA A 134 26.91 25.13 -9.00
C ALA A 134 26.40 24.81 -10.40
N GLN A 135 25.06 24.82 -10.61
CA GLN A 135 24.46 24.59 -11.93
C GLN A 135 24.53 25.79 -12.85
N GLU A 136 24.63 27.00 -12.30
CA GLU A 136 24.72 28.23 -13.07
C GLU A 136 26.12 28.54 -13.62
N ARG A 137 27.12 27.77 -13.24
CA ARG A 137 28.49 27.93 -13.72
C ARG A 137 28.77 27.13 -14.98
#